data_79f7e85d428483b171c8a3d0b8c1a18c
#
_entry.id   79f7e85d428483b171c8a3d0b8c1a18c
#
_cell.length_a   1.000
_cell.length_b   1.000
_cell.length_c   1.000
_cell.angle_alpha   90.00
_cell.angle_beta   90.00
_cell.angle_gamma   90.00
#
_symmetry.space_group_name_H-M   'P 1'
#
loop_
_entity.id
_entity.type
_entity.pdbx_description
1 polymer ?
#
loop_
_entity_poly.entity_id
_entity_poly.type
_entity_poly.pdbx_seq_one_letter_code
_entity_poly.pdbx_strand_id
1 'polypeptide(L)' 'MMIDWNNSPDNRLSVAEAAHLLGASEQFIRIGLQQGTLKFGMVVKMSGQWTYVITKQKFEEITGIKV' A
#
# COMPACT_ATOMS: atom_id res chain seq x y z
N MET A 1 5.62 -5.60 -25.04
CA MET A 1 6.40 -5.69 -23.83
C MET A 1 5.52 -5.81 -22.61
N MET A 2 5.91 -6.68 -21.73
CA MET A 2 5.13 -6.92 -20.54
C MET A 2 5.64 -6.08 -19.39
N ILE A 3 4.74 -5.41 -18.72
CA ILE A 3 5.09 -4.70 -17.51
C ILE A 3 4.89 -5.62 -16.34
N ASP A 4 5.94 -5.82 -15.60
CA ASP A 4 5.89 -6.69 -14.44
C ASP A 4 5.65 -5.86 -13.21
N TRP A 5 4.39 -5.68 -12.87
CA TRP A 5 3.99 -4.87 -11.74
C TRP A 5 4.50 -5.43 -10.42
N ASN A 6 4.64 -6.74 -10.36
CA ASN A 6 5.07 -7.36 -9.12
C ASN A 6 6.54 -7.18 -8.86
N ASN A 7 7.30 -6.88 -9.90
CA ASN A 7 8.73 -6.69 -9.80
C ASN A 7 9.14 -5.25 -10.00
N SER A 8 8.26 -4.34 -9.61
CA SER A 8 8.59 -2.92 -9.64
C SER A 8 8.79 -2.43 -8.21
N PRO A 9 9.81 -2.91 -7.51
CA PRO A 9 9.96 -2.62 -6.08
C PRO A 9 10.17 -1.14 -5.81
N ASP A 10 10.65 -0.40 -6.81
CA ASP A 10 10.90 1.02 -6.61
C ASP A 10 9.63 1.83 -6.50
N ASN A 11 8.49 1.25 -6.92
CA ASN A 11 7.22 1.95 -6.90
C ASN A 11 6.21 1.39 -5.91
N ARG A 12 6.52 0.29 -5.28
CA ARG A 12 5.56 -0.41 -4.45
C ARG A 12 6.05 -0.56 -3.02
N LEU A 13 5.13 -0.43 -2.11
CA LEU A 13 5.38 -0.73 -0.71
C LEU A 13 4.50 -1.90 -0.31
N SER A 14 5.04 -2.78 0.54
CA SER A 14 4.21 -3.81 1.13
C SER A 14 3.44 -3.21 2.30
N VAL A 15 2.41 -3.93 2.75
CA VAL A 15 1.67 -3.51 3.94
C VAL A 15 2.61 -3.41 5.13
N ALA A 16 3.54 -4.35 5.24
CA ALA A 16 4.50 -4.35 6.35
C ALA A 16 5.41 -3.12 6.31
N GLU A 17 5.88 -2.76 5.12
CA GLU A 17 6.73 -1.58 4.97
C GLU A 17 5.98 -0.31 5.30
N ALA A 18 4.76 -0.18 4.81
CA ALA A 18 3.94 0.99 5.09
C ALA A 18 3.68 1.11 6.58
N ALA A 19 3.38 0.00 7.23
CA ALA A 19 3.14 -0.01 8.67
C ALA A 19 4.38 0.42 9.44
N HIS A 20 5.54 -0.09 9.03
CA HIS A 20 6.79 0.27 9.68
C HIS A 20 7.07 1.77 9.55
N LEU A 21 6.88 2.31 8.36
CA LEU A 21 7.16 3.72 8.10
C LEU A 21 6.23 4.64 8.88
N LEU A 22 4.99 4.20 9.07
CA LEU A 22 4.00 4.98 9.82
C LEU A 22 4.07 4.74 11.33
N GLY A 23 4.80 3.71 11.74
CA GLY A 23 4.81 3.34 13.14
C GLY A 23 3.49 2.72 13.58
N ALA A 24 2.83 2.02 12.67
CA ALA A 24 1.51 1.43 12.92
C ALA A 24 1.57 -0.08 12.71
N SER A 25 0.47 -0.76 13.00
CA SER A 25 0.39 -2.18 12.77
C SER A 25 -0.03 -2.45 11.33
N GLU A 26 0.27 -3.66 10.84
CA GLU A 26 -0.18 -4.06 9.51
C GLU A 26 -1.70 -4.09 9.43
N GLN A 27 -2.34 -4.49 10.51
CA GLN A 27 -3.79 -4.53 10.56
C GLN A 27 -4.38 -3.13 10.39
N PHE A 28 -3.74 -2.15 11.01
CA PHE A 28 -4.16 -0.76 10.85
C PHE A 28 -4.14 -0.35 9.39
N ILE A 29 -3.07 -0.72 8.68
CA ILE A 29 -2.95 -0.38 7.26
C ILE A 29 -4.03 -1.07 6.46
N ARG A 30 -4.23 -2.37 6.69
CA ARG A 30 -5.22 -3.14 5.94
C ARG A 30 -6.64 -2.58 6.13
N ILE A 31 -7.00 -2.34 7.37
CA ILE A 31 -8.33 -1.83 7.68
C ILE A 31 -8.52 -0.44 7.13
N GLY A 32 -7.52 0.41 7.27
CA GLY A 32 -7.60 1.77 6.75
C GLY A 32 -7.76 1.82 5.25
N LEU A 33 -7.07 0.92 4.54
CA LEU A 33 -7.20 0.85 3.10
C LEU A 33 -8.56 0.30 2.70
N GLN A 34 -9.05 -0.71 3.42
CA GLN A 34 -10.36 -1.29 3.13
C GLN A 34 -11.48 -0.29 3.34
N GLN A 35 -11.34 0.56 4.33
CA GLN A 35 -12.35 1.56 4.65
C GLN A 35 -12.20 2.82 3.83
N GLY A 36 -11.12 2.94 3.08
CA GLY A 36 -10.86 4.15 2.30
C GLY A 36 -10.37 5.32 3.14
N THR A 37 -10.01 5.07 4.38
CA THR A 37 -9.49 6.11 5.26
C THR A 37 -8.06 6.47 4.90
N LEU A 38 -7.26 5.45 4.58
CA LEU A 38 -5.89 5.66 4.12
C LEU A 38 -5.90 5.71 2.60
N LYS A 39 -5.51 6.84 2.05
CA LYS A 39 -5.68 7.07 0.63
C LYS A 39 -4.41 6.87 -0.19
N PHE A 40 -3.40 6.27 0.41
CA PHE A 40 -2.15 6.05 -0.30
C PHE A 40 -2.09 4.70 -1.01
N GLY A 41 -3.18 3.98 -1.07
CA GLY A 41 -3.21 2.71 -1.76
C GLY A 41 -4.61 2.33 -2.16
N MET A 42 -4.72 1.21 -2.85
CA MET A 42 -6.00 0.68 -3.25
C MET A 42 -6.11 -0.77 -2.81
N VAL A 43 -7.33 -1.23 -2.69
CA VAL A 43 -7.62 -2.58 -2.26
C VAL A 43 -8.58 -3.20 -3.25
N VAL A 44 -8.27 -4.42 -3.66
CA VAL A 44 -9.14 -5.17 -4.56
C VAL A 44 -9.39 -6.52 -3.92
N LYS A 45 -10.65 -6.91 -3.85
CA LYS A 45 -11.02 -8.21 -3.35
C LYS A 45 -11.33 -9.14 -4.51
N MET A 46 -10.57 -10.20 -4.62
CA MET A 46 -10.75 -11.18 -5.68
C MET A 46 -10.77 -12.57 -5.09
N SER A 47 -11.79 -13.35 -5.45
CA SER A 47 -11.89 -14.73 -5.01
C SER A 47 -11.74 -14.89 -3.50
N GLY A 48 -12.31 -13.95 -2.76
CA GLY A 48 -12.25 -14.01 -1.31
C GLY A 48 -10.96 -13.50 -0.70
N GLN A 49 -10.02 -13.05 -1.53
CA GLN A 49 -8.75 -12.51 -1.03
C GLN A 49 -8.65 -11.03 -1.28
N TRP A 50 -8.06 -10.33 -0.32
CA TRP A 50 -7.81 -8.91 -0.43
C TRP A 50 -6.40 -8.69 -0.98
N THR A 51 -6.29 -7.87 -2.02
CA THR A 51 -5.00 -7.49 -2.58
C THR A 51 -4.80 -6.01 -2.32
N TYR A 52 -3.67 -5.67 -1.71
CA TYR A 52 -3.35 -4.30 -1.35
C TYR A 52 -2.24 -3.79 -2.25
N VAL A 53 -2.47 -2.62 -2.84
CA VAL A 53 -1.49 -1.98 -3.71
C VAL A 53 -1.19 -0.60 -3.15
N ILE A 54 0.04 -0.42 -2.70
CA ILE A 54 0.49 0.85 -2.14
C ILE A 54 1.69 1.30 -2.96
N THR A 55 1.61 2.51 -3.53
CA THR A 55 2.74 3.04 -4.28
C THR A 55 3.51 4.01 -3.40
N LYS A 56 4.83 4.04 -3.59
CA LYS A 56 5.69 4.95 -2.82
C LYS A 56 5.31 6.39 -3.07
N GLN A 57 5.02 6.71 -4.32
CA GLN A 57 4.67 8.07 -4.67
C GLN A 57 3.44 8.55 -3.92
N LYS A 58 2.40 7.73 -3.90
CA LYS A 58 1.16 8.09 -3.22
C LYS A 58 1.35 8.14 -1.73
N PHE A 59 2.15 7.21 -1.20
CA PHE A 59 2.44 7.18 0.22
C PHE A 59 3.12 8.47 0.66
N GLU A 60 4.13 8.91 -0.09
CA GLU A 60 4.81 10.16 0.21
C GLU A 60 3.86 11.35 0.12
N GLU A 61 3.03 11.34 -0.91
CA GLU A 61 2.10 12.43 -1.17
C GLU A 61 1.11 12.62 -0.03
N ILE A 62 0.60 11.52 0.48
CA ILE A 62 -0.44 11.55 1.51
C ILE A 62 0.14 11.72 2.90
N THR A 63 1.25 11.04 3.19
CA THR A 63 1.81 11.04 4.54
C THR A 63 2.92 12.05 4.74
N GLY A 64 3.56 12.48 3.67
CA GLY A 64 4.72 13.34 3.75
C GLY A 64 5.99 12.62 4.14
N ILE A 65 5.93 11.31 4.27
CA ILE A 65 7.11 10.51 4.64
C ILE A 65 7.83 10.11 3.38
N LYS A 66 9.09 10.44 3.29
CA LYS A 66 9.90 10.07 2.13
C LYS A 66 10.30 8.61 2.18
N VAL A 67 10.18 7.96 1.04
CA VAL A 67 10.53 6.54 0.93
C VAL A 67 11.46 6.26 -0.23
#